data_7c39578273b7d8e4e1e74f9cb9120225
#
_entry.id   7c39578273b7d8e4e1e74f9cb9120225
#
_cell.length_a   1.000
_cell.length_b   1.000
_cell.length_c   1.000
_cell.angle_alpha   90.00
_cell.angle_beta   90.00
_cell.angle_gamma   90.00
#
_symmetry.space_group_name_H-M   'P 1'
#
loop_
_entity.id
_entity.type
_entity.pdbx_description
1 polymer ?
#
loop_
_entity_poly.entity_id
_entity_poly.type
_entity_poly.pdbx_seq_one_letter_code
_entity_poly.pdbx_strand_id
1 'polypeptide(L)'
;MVAILKIISFLNLVVQYLPTVIKVVQKVESLYKEKDGKEKKRIAMELLDEALNITSLSEEKQKEIVNFVSGLIDAVVAFLNLKNAWKNEKQK
;
A
#
# COMPACT_ATOMS: atom_id res chain seq x y z
N MET A 1 25.95 -1.09 12.81
CA MET A 1 25.06 -2.17 13.24
C MET A 1 23.61 -1.71 13.45
N VAL A 2 23.40 -0.52 14.02
CA VAL A 2 22.03 0.02 14.21
C VAL A 2 21.29 0.16 12.89
N ALA A 3 22.00 0.57 11.81
CA ALA A 3 21.41 0.72 10.48
C ALA A 3 20.92 -0.60 9.90
N ILE A 4 21.66 -1.69 10.14
CA ILE A 4 21.29 -3.02 9.66
C ILE A 4 20.02 -3.51 10.35
N LEU A 5 19.92 -3.29 11.68
CA LEU A 5 18.73 -3.65 12.43
C LEU A 5 17.49 -2.89 11.96
N LYS A 6 17.65 -1.60 11.63
CA LYS A 6 16.56 -0.80 11.08
C LYS A 6 16.10 -1.32 9.72
N ILE A 7 17.04 -1.71 8.86
CA ILE A 7 16.73 -2.28 7.55
C ILE A 7 15.97 -3.59 7.70
N ILE A 8 16.42 -4.47 8.60
CA ILE A 8 15.74 -5.75 8.86
C ILE A 8 14.33 -5.50 9.38
N SER A 9 14.16 -4.57 10.32
CA SER A 9 12.83 -4.22 10.85
C SER A 9 11.92 -3.69 9.76
N PHE A 10 12.43 -2.83 8.87
CA PHE A 10 11.69 -2.30 7.73
C PHE A 10 11.26 -3.42 6.78
N LEU A 11 12.17 -4.34 6.44
CA LEU A 11 11.85 -5.47 5.57
C LEU A 11 10.78 -6.38 6.18
N ASN A 12 10.83 -6.60 7.49
CA ASN A 12 9.81 -7.37 8.19
C ASN A 12 8.44 -6.71 8.09
N LEU A 13 8.38 -5.39 8.23
CA LEU A 13 7.14 -4.65 8.07
C LEU A 13 6.60 -4.77 6.65
N VAL A 14 7.47 -4.68 5.64
CA VAL A 14 7.08 -4.84 4.25
C VAL A 14 6.46 -6.22 4.04
N VAL A 15 7.15 -7.27 4.49
CA VAL A 15 6.66 -8.65 4.34
C VAL A 15 5.33 -8.83 5.06
N GLN A 16 5.18 -8.21 6.23
CA GLN A 16 3.98 -8.36 7.04
C GLN A 16 2.77 -7.65 6.42
N TYR A 17 2.95 -6.44 5.90
CA TYR A 17 1.82 -5.61 5.44
C TYR A 17 1.58 -5.68 3.93
N LEU A 18 2.60 -6.02 3.15
CA LEU A 18 2.51 -5.97 1.69
C LEU A 18 1.36 -6.82 1.13
N PRO A 19 1.14 -8.07 1.55
CA PRO A 19 0.02 -8.86 1.02
C PRO A 19 -1.33 -8.21 1.25
N THR A 20 -1.54 -7.61 2.43
CA THR A 20 -2.79 -6.92 2.76
C THR A 20 -2.95 -5.67 1.89
N VAL A 21 -1.89 -4.90 1.72
CA VAL A 21 -1.91 -3.69 0.89
C VAL A 21 -2.24 -4.05 -0.56
N ILE A 22 -1.61 -5.11 -1.10
CA ILE A 22 -1.88 -5.56 -2.47
C ILE A 22 -3.35 -5.93 -2.64
N LYS A 23 -3.90 -6.69 -1.72
CA LYS A 23 -5.31 -7.10 -1.77
C LYS A 23 -6.25 -5.90 -1.75
N VAL A 24 -5.97 -4.94 -0.86
CA VAL A 24 -6.81 -3.74 -0.74
C VAL A 24 -6.72 -2.90 -2.00
N VAL A 25 -5.52 -2.69 -2.53
CA VAL A 25 -5.35 -1.89 -3.76
C VAL A 25 -6.08 -2.54 -4.93
N GLN A 26 -5.94 -3.86 -5.09
CA GLN A 26 -6.62 -4.59 -6.16
C GLN A 26 -8.14 -4.50 -6.02
N LYS A 27 -8.64 -4.60 -4.80
CA LYS A 27 -10.08 -4.48 -4.54
C LYS A 27 -10.59 -3.09 -4.89
N VAL A 28 -9.86 -2.05 -4.48
CA VAL A 28 -10.23 -0.67 -4.80
C VAL A 28 -10.22 -0.43 -6.30
N GLU A 29 -9.18 -0.90 -6.99
CA GLU A 29 -9.10 -0.78 -8.45
C GLU A 29 -10.27 -1.46 -9.15
N SER A 30 -10.69 -2.62 -8.65
CA SER A 30 -11.80 -3.38 -9.22
C SER A 30 -13.16 -2.70 -8.99
N LEU A 31 -13.39 -2.22 -7.76
CA LEU A 31 -14.69 -1.68 -7.35
C LEU A 31 -14.88 -0.20 -7.72
N TYR A 32 -13.78 0.56 -7.82
CA TYR A 32 -13.86 2.01 -8.00
C TYR A 32 -13.05 2.46 -9.22
N LYS A 33 -13.17 1.73 -10.32
CA LYS A 33 -12.43 2.00 -11.55
C LYS A 33 -12.55 3.43 -12.06
N GLU A 34 -13.71 4.03 -11.87
CA GLU A 34 -14.01 5.36 -12.41
C GLU A 34 -13.51 6.50 -11.54
N LYS A 35 -13.08 6.20 -10.32
CA LYS A 35 -12.57 7.24 -9.42
C LYS A 35 -11.13 7.58 -9.75
N ASP A 36 -10.73 8.83 -9.44
CA ASP A 36 -9.34 9.24 -9.68
C ASP A 36 -8.38 8.62 -8.66
N GLY A 37 -7.08 8.79 -8.90
CA GLY A 37 -6.06 8.19 -8.06
C GLY A 37 -6.11 8.64 -6.61
N LYS A 38 -6.44 9.91 -6.36
CA LYS A 38 -6.54 10.45 -5.00
C LYS A 38 -7.69 9.81 -4.23
N GLU A 39 -8.84 9.67 -4.87
CA GLU A 39 -9.99 9.03 -4.25
C GLU A 39 -9.73 7.56 -3.97
N LYS A 40 -9.13 6.86 -4.94
CA LYS A 40 -8.78 5.45 -4.75
C LYS A 40 -7.82 5.27 -3.59
N LYS A 41 -6.81 6.14 -3.48
CA LYS A 41 -5.86 6.07 -2.37
C LYS A 41 -6.55 6.32 -1.03
N ARG A 42 -7.44 7.31 -0.98
CA ARG A 42 -8.20 7.62 0.24
C ARG A 42 -9.02 6.40 0.69
N ILE A 43 -9.73 5.77 -0.24
CA ILE A 43 -10.54 4.59 0.07
C ILE A 43 -9.65 3.43 0.53
N ALA A 44 -8.52 3.22 -0.14
CA ALA A 44 -7.56 2.19 0.25
C ALA A 44 -7.03 2.42 1.67
N MET A 45 -6.73 3.67 2.01
CA MET A 45 -6.26 4.00 3.36
C MET A 45 -7.33 3.71 4.42
N GLU A 46 -8.58 4.04 4.13
CA GLU A 46 -9.68 3.74 5.05
C GLU A 46 -9.84 2.23 5.27
N LEU A 47 -9.78 1.45 4.20
CA LEU A 47 -9.89 0.00 4.30
C LEU A 47 -8.72 -0.61 5.06
N LEU A 48 -7.52 -0.08 4.86
CA LEU A 48 -6.34 -0.55 5.57
C LEU A 48 -6.38 -0.17 7.04
N ASP A 49 -6.90 1.02 7.37
CA ASP A 49 -7.10 1.42 8.75
C ASP A 49 -7.94 0.39 9.49
N GLU A 50 -9.03 -0.04 8.88
CA GLU A 50 -9.89 -1.08 9.46
C GLU A 50 -9.19 -2.43 9.53
N ALA A 51 -8.57 -2.86 8.43
CA ALA A 51 -7.95 -4.18 8.33
C ALA A 51 -6.79 -4.35 9.31
N LEU A 52 -6.01 -3.31 9.51
CA LEU A 52 -4.82 -3.34 10.37
C LEU A 52 -5.10 -2.81 11.78
N ASN A 53 -6.32 -2.33 12.03
CA ASN A 53 -6.71 -1.76 13.32
C ASN A 53 -5.76 -0.66 13.77
N ILE A 54 -5.42 0.24 12.86
CA ILE A 54 -4.43 1.29 13.09
C ILE A 54 -4.87 2.24 14.22
N THR A 55 -6.15 2.54 14.30
CA THR A 55 -6.69 3.45 15.31
C THR A 55 -6.51 2.97 16.73
N SER A 56 -6.25 1.67 16.95
CA SER A 56 -5.98 1.13 18.26
C SER A 56 -4.55 1.39 18.76
N LEU A 57 -3.68 1.89 17.87
CA LEU A 57 -2.28 2.13 18.20
C LEU A 57 -2.09 3.52 18.84
N SER A 58 -0.95 3.74 19.49
CA SER A 58 -0.58 5.07 19.99
C SER A 58 -0.46 6.05 18.80
N GLU A 59 -0.60 7.35 19.08
CA GLU A 59 -0.51 8.37 18.02
C GLU A 59 0.79 8.31 17.24
N GLU A 60 1.92 8.09 17.92
CA GLU A 60 3.21 7.97 17.26
C GLU A 60 3.24 6.80 16.28
N LYS A 61 2.77 5.64 16.75
CA LYS A 61 2.73 4.44 15.89
C LYS A 61 1.74 4.59 14.76
N GLN A 62 0.60 5.24 15.01
CA GLN A 62 -0.36 5.52 13.95
C GLN A 62 0.29 6.31 12.81
N LYS A 63 1.02 7.38 13.14
CA LYS A 63 1.70 8.19 12.14
C LYS A 63 2.72 7.38 11.34
N GLU A 64 3.53 6.59 12.04
CA GLU A 64 4.54 5.75 11.38
C GLU A 64 3.90 4.74 10.42
N ILE A 65 2.87 4.04 10.89
CA ILE A 65 2.19 3.02 10.09
C ILE A 65 1.44 3.65 8.92
N VAL A 66 0.76 4.77 9.14
CA VAL A 66 0.05 5.47 8.07
C VAL A 66 1.02 5.92 6.98
N ASN A 67 2.15 6.52 7.36
CA ASN A 67 3.15 6.93 6.38
C ASN A 67 3.74 5.74 5.63
N PHE A 68 4.03 4.66 6.34
CA PHE A 68 4.57 3.44 5.74
C PHE A 68 3.58 2.82 4.75
N VAL A 69 2.33 2.65 5.18
CA VAL A 69 1.29 2.06 4.35
C VAL A 69 0.98 2.93 3.14
N SER A 70 0.96 4.25 3.32
CA SER A 70 0.78 5.19 2.22
C SER A 70 1.86 5.00 1.15
N GLY A 71 3.12 4.86 1.57
CA GLY A 71 4.22 4.59 0.66
C GLY A 71 4.08 3.25 -0.05
N LEU A 72 3.62 2.21 0.66
CA LEU A 72 3.38 0.90 0.05
C LEU A 72 2.26 0.95 -0.99
N ILE A 73 1.20 1.69 -0.72
CA ILE A 73 0.12 1.87 -1.71
C ILE A 73 0.67 2.49 -2.97
N ASP A 74 1.44 3.56 -2.84
CA ASP A 74 2.03 4.24 -4.00
C ASP A 74 2.93 3.29 -4.81
N ALA A 75 3.74 2.49 -4.11
CA ALA A 75 4.63 1.53 -4.76
C ALA A 75 3.84 0.43 -5.48
N VAL A 76 2.79 -0.10 -4.86
CA VAL A 76 1.96 -1.13 -5.47
C VAL A 76 1.23 -0.59 -6.70
N VAL A 77 0.66 0.62 -6.61
CA VAL A 77 -0.01 1.26 -7.73
C VAL A 77 0.95 1.47 -8.89
N ALA A 78 2.16 1.97 -8.61
CA ALA A 78 3.18 2.16 -9.64
C ALA A 78 3.55 0.84 -10.31
N PHE A 79 3.71 -0.22 -9.54
CA PHE A 79 4.02 -1.55 -10.06
C PHE A 79 2.90 -2.07 -10.97
N LEU A 80 1.65 -1.93 -10.53
CA LEU A 80 0.50 -2.37 -11.32
C LEU A 80 0.38 -1.58 -12.63
N ASN A 81 0.65 -0.29 -12.59
CA ASN A 81 0.62 0.55 -13.78
C ASN A 81 1.71 0.15 -14.76
N LEU A 82 2.91 -0.13 -14.27
CA LEU A 82 4.01 -0.62 -15.11
C LEU A 82 3.65 -1.95 -15.77
N LYS A 83 3.07 -2.86 -15.02
CA LYS A 83 2.68 -4.16 -15.53
C LYS A 83 1.63 -4.02 -16.64
N ASN A 84 0.67 -3.14 -16.44
CA ASN A 84 -0.37 -2.88 -17.45
C ASN A 84 0.21 -2.23 -18.71
N ALA A 85 1.13 -1.27 -18.55
CA ALA A 85 1.81 -0.64 -19.68
C ALA A 85 2.62 -1.67 -20.47
N TRP A 86 3.32 -2.55 -19.78
CA TRP A 86 4.07 -3.62 -20.43
C TRP A 86 3.16 -4.55 -21.21
N LYS A 87 2.03 -4.96 -20.64
CA LYS A 87 1.07 -5.82 -21.32
C LYS A 87 0.54 -5.17 -22.58
N ASN A 88 0.23 -3.88 -22.52
CA ASN A 88 -0.28 -3.14 -23.66
C ASN A 88 0.76 -3.08 -24.79
N GLU A 89 2.02 -2.87 -24.46
CA GLU A 89 3.10 -2.87 -25.45
C GLU A 89 3.26 -4.22 -26.12
N LYS A 90 3.16 -5.31 -25.36
CA LYS A 90 3.28 -6.66 -25.91
C LYS A 90 2.12 -7.03 -26.85
N GLN A 91 0.95 -6.43 -26.66
CA GLN A 91 -0.22 -6.71 -27.48
C GLN A 91 -0.21 -5.95 -28.80
N LYS A 92 0.68 -5.00 -28.95
CA LYS A 92 0.86 -4.29 -30.20
C LYS A 92 1.75 -5.09 -31.14
#